data_ba45a19fa5fe3b05c138af365342e9c1
#
_entry.id   ba45a19fa5fe3b05c138af365342e9c1
#
_cell.length_a   1.000
_cell.length_b   1.000
_cell.length_c   1.000
_cell.angle_alpha   90.00
_cell.angle_beta   90.00
_cell.angle_gamma   90.00
#
_symmetry.space_group_name_H-M   'P 1'
#
loop_
_entity.id
_entity.type
_entity.pdbx_description
1 polymer ?
#
loop_
_entity_poly.entity_id
_entity_poly.type
_entity_poly.pdbx_seq_one_letter_code
_entity_poly.pdbx_strand_id
1 'polypeptide(L)'
;TRRSSDLSTYDIDLGLDLAGGVSITYQIKEDNFTSQDVEDTIYKLQKRVEGKSTESQVYKEGDNRITVEIPGVTDANEILKELGTPGSLEFLDSTGYTAFSQGNDYTPLLTGSDVKAAQAYTDTNSQEDTPYGVQLTFTDEGSTKFYDATSANIGKRIYIVYDGEVVSAPNVKTAISGGTATITGMESFDEADNLATYIRVGSIPLTLEEVSSNIVGAQLGHAAIKTSLIAAAIGLALLCLFMIVMFRIPGLVATLSLIIYTSLVLFLVSVYDLTLTLPGIAGIILGIGMAVDGNVIIYTRIREEIGAGKSVESAILSGYNKATSSIVDGNVTTLIAALVLYIFGTGPVKGFATTLAVGNIVSIFTSLVITKVIMKLLYNFGIRDAKWYGKNVYRKTLDVLSIKKWAAIGSAVVIAAGIITMAVQAGLGNRALNFSLEFVGGSTTTFTFDKEYTAEEIEDNIIPVIRDAAGITEVQQQKVADSTQVSFKTSDLSLEQREAIENAVTAKYPIKDGTIVETDTISSSVSATVKRDAILSVILATICMLIYIFVRFRDIRFALAAVLALLHDVLVVIAFYAFARIPVGTTFIACMLTIVGYSINGTIIIFDRIREQLKTANSKTNITELVNSSIT
;
A
#
# COMPACT_ATOMS: atom_id res chain seq x y z
N THR A 1 10.72 -14.19 18.52
CA THR A 1 11.11 -13.48 19.75
C THR A 1 12.28 -12.54 19.44
N ARG A 2 11.97 -11.29 19.05
CA ARG A 2 13.00 -10.23 18.94
C ARG A 2 13.66 -10.01 20.29
N ARG A 3 14.99 -9.99 20.31
CA ARG A 3 15.79 -9.66 21.49
C ARG A 3 15.52 -8.21 21.90
N SER A 4 15.05 -8.03 23.12
CA SER A 4 14.75 -6.75 23.78
C SER A 4 16.00 -5.99 24.27
N SER A 5 17.08 -5.87 23.50
CA SER A 5 18.30 -5.23 23.99
C SER A 5 18.97 -4.21 23.07
N ASP A 6 18.36 -3.82 21.95
CA ASP A 6 18.91 -2.71 21.14
C ASP A 6 17.85 -1.63 20.89
N LEU A 7 17.78 -0.68 21.81
CA LEU A 7 17.01 0.58 21.68
C LEU A 7 17.66 1.61 20.73
N SER A 8 18.64 1.21 19.91
CA SER A 8 19.47 2.15 19.14
C SER A 8 19.19 2.22 17.64
N THR A 9 18.31 1.38 17.07
CA THR A 9 17.95 1.46 15.65
C THR A 9 16.45 1.23 15.48
N TYR A 10 15.67 2.31 15.43
CA TYR A 10 14.33 2.29 14.87
C TYR A 10 14.49 2.23 13.35
N ASP A 11 14.60 1.06 12.78
CA ASP A 11 14.58 0.87 11.34
C ASP A 11 13.14 1.00 10.86
N ILE A 12 12.94 1.75 9.79
CA ILE A 12 11.65 1.85 9.10
C ILE A 12 11.71 0.86 7.94
N ASP A 13 10.79 -0.10 7.91
CA ASP A 13 10.68 -1.05 6.81
C ASP A 13 10.33 -0.32 5.52
N LEU A 14 11.15 -0.49 4.49
CA LEU A 14 10.94 0.13 3.18
C LEU A 14 10.18 -0.82 2.27
N GLY A 15 9.17 -0.30 1.59
CA GLY A 15 8.47 -1.04 0.56
C GLY A 15 9.35 -1.29 -0.66
N LEU A 16 8.94 -2.23 -1.49
CA LEU A 16 9.65 -2.67 -2.68
C LEU A 16 10.00 -1.52 -3.63
N ASP A 17 9.10 -0.56 -3.77
CA ASP A 17 9.27 0.65 -4.60
C ASP A 17 10.39 1.59 -4.11
N LEU A 18 10.83 1.43 -2.86
CA LEU A 18 11.92 2.19 -2.25
C LEU A 18 13.21 1.37 -2.07
N ALA A 19 13.10 0.11 -1.65
CA ALA A 19 14.22 -0.80 -1.45
C ALA A 19 14.71 -1.42 -2.76
N GLY A 20 13.85 -1.49 -3.77
CA GLY A 20 14.01 -2.34 -4.94
C GLY A 20 13.76 -3.81 -4.58
N GLY A 21 13.65 -4.67 -5.56
CA GLY A 21 13.43 -6.10 -5.35
C GLY A 21 12.30 -6.65 -6.19
N VAL A 22 11.67 -7.74 -5.73
CA VAL A 22 10.68 -8.53 -6.45
C VAL A 22 9.39 -8.64 -5.65
N SER A 23 8.25 -8.40 -6.30
CA SER A 23 6.92 -8.73 -5.77
C SER A 23 6.21 -9.67 -6.73
N ILE A 24 5.66 -10.76 -6.22
CA ILE A 24 4.93 -11.75 -7.02
C ILE A 24 3.60 -12.01 -6.35
N THR A 25 2.51 -11.89 -7.09
CA THR A 25 1.19 -12.27 -6.62
C THR A 25 0.75 -13.56 -7.33
N TYR A 26 0.42 -14.55 -6.53
CA TYR A 26 -0.13 -15.83 -6.98
C TYR A 26 -1.62 -15.90 -6.71
N GLN A 27 -2.37 -16.50 -7.64
CA GLN A 27 -3.76 -16.88 -7.45
C GLN A 27 -3.84 -18.37 -7.15
N ILE A 28 -4.64 -18.74 -6.15
CA ILE A 28 -4.97 -20.12 -5.83
C ILE A 28 -5.96 -20.62 -6.88
N LYS A 29 -5.66 -21.77 -7.51
CA LYS A 29 -6.49 -22.36 -8.58
C LYS A 29 -7.67 -23.19 -8.06
N GLU A 30 -7.54 -23.72 -6.86
CA GLU A 30 -8.58 -24.54 -6.25
C GLU A 30 -9.79 -23.68 -5.86
N ASP A 31 -11.00 -24.14 -6.20
CA ASP A 31 -12.25 -23.47 -5.81
C ASP A 31 -12.62 -23.71 -4.33
N ASN A 32 -12.12 -24.80 -3.74
CA ASN A 32 -12.38 -25.19 -2.36
C ASN A 32 -11.06 -25.36 -1.59
N PHE A 33 -10.73 -24.41 -0.76
CA PHE A 33 -9.59 -24.45 0.16
C PHE A 33 -9.98 -23.87 1.51
N THR A 34 -9.28 -24.25 2.56
CA THR A 34 -9.51 -23.75 3.92
C THR A 34 -8.59 -22.56 4.23
N SER A 35 -8.93 -21.80 5.28
CA SER A 35 -8.01 -20.74 5.76
C SER A 35 -6.66 -21.31 6.21
N GLN A 36 -6.67 -22.55 6.74
CA GLN A 36 -5.44 -23.23 7.15
C GLN A 36 -4.55 -23.54 5.95
N ASP A 37 -5.12 -24.00 4.82
CA ASP A 37 -4.34 -24.30 3.60
C ASP A 37 -3.63 -23.04 3.08
N VAL A 38 -4.28 -21.87 3.20
CA VAL A 38 -3.69 -20.58 2.84
C VAL A 38 -2.56 -20.21 3.80
N GLU A 39 -2.77 -20.33 5.11
CA GLU A 39 -1.75 -20.04 6.13
C GLU A 39 -0.53 -20.94 5.99
N ASP A 40 -0.74 -22.24 5.77
CA ASP A 40 0.34 -23.21 5.56
C ASP A 40 1.10 -22.91 4.24
N THR A 41 0.40 -22.47 3.20
CA THR A 41 1.03 -22.05 1.93
C THR A 41 1.85 -20.76 2.11
N ILE A 42 1.32 -19.77 2.86
CA ILE A 42 2.06 -18.55 3.23
C ILE A 42 3.32 -18.91 4.00
N TYR A 43 3.21 -19.77 5.01
CA TYR A 43 4.36 -20.22 5.79
C TYR A 43 5.42 -20.90 4.92
N LYS A 44 5.01 -21.75 3.99
CA LYS A 44 5.89 -22.43 3.02
C LYS A 44 6.67 -21.41 2.16
N LEU A 45 5.95 -20.47 1.56
CA LEU A 45 6.56 -19.45 0.72
C LEU A 45 7.49 -18.56 1.55
N GLN A 46 7.06 -18.18 2.78
CA GLN A 46 7.88 -17.38 3.70
C GLN A 46 9.21 -18.07 4.02
N LYS A 47 9.19 -19.37 4.33
CA LYS A 47 10.42 -20.14 4.60
C LYS A 47 11.38 -20.20 3.42
N ARG A 48 10.85 -20.27 2.20
CA ARG A 48 11.67 -20.25 0.98
C ARG A 48 12.37 -18.92 0.76
N VAL A 49 11.66 -17.81 1.01
CA VAL A 49 12.20 -16.47 0.74
C VAL A 49 13.05 -15.91 1.88
N GLU A 50 12.91 -16.42 3.12
CA GLU A 50 13.74 -16.02 4.27
C GLU A 50 15.24 -16.21 4.04
N GLY A 51 15.63 -17.21 3.23
CA GLY A 51 17.01 -17.45 2.83
C GLY A 51 17.57 -16.42 1.84
N LYS A 52 16.72 -15.65 1.17
CA LYS A 52 17.09 -14.66 0.15
C LYS A 52 17.16 -13.23 0.71
N SER A 53 16.22 -12.87 1.58
CA SER A 53 16.19 -11.57 2.26
C SER A 53 15.50 -11.70 3.62
N THR A 54 16.10 -11.11 4.65
CA THR A 54 15.52 -11.07 6.01
C THR A 54 14.28 -10.18 6.10
N GLU A 55 14.06 -9.31 5.11
CA GLU A 55 12.93 -8.39 5.03
C GLU A 55 11.80 -8.91 4.13
N SER A 56 11.92 -10.17 3.67
CA SER A 56 10.89 -10.80 2.82
C SER A 56 9.57 -10.93 3.56
N GLN A 57 8.48 -10.68 2.86
CA GLN A 57 7.13 -10.78 3.41
C GLN A 57 6.24 -11.61 2.50
N VAL A 58 5.47 -12.52 3.09
CA VAL A 58 4.44 -13.29 2.39
C VAL A 58 3.12 -13.09 3.12
N TYR A 59 2.10 -12.67 2.39
CA TYR A 59 0.81 -12.37 2.99
C TYR A 59 -0.37 -12.67 2.05
N LYS A 60 -1.53 -12.89 2.64
CA LYS A 60 -2.78 -13.07 1.91
C LYS A 60 -3.25 -11.73 1.34
N GLU A 61 -3.60 -11.73 0.06
CA GLU A 61 -4.20 -10.60 -0.63
C GLU A 61 -5.60 -10.94 -1.15
N GLY A 62 -6.64 -10.31 -0.58
CA GLY A 62 -8.03 -10.64 -0.92
C GLY A 62 -8.42 -12.04 -0.43
N ASP A 63 -9.31 -12.72 -1.18
CA ASP A 63 -9.86 -14.01 -0.76
C ASP A 63 -9.01 -15.20 -1.18
N ASN A 64 -8.42 -15.17 -2.39
CA ASN A 64 -7.77 -16.30 -3.03
C ASN A 64 -6.40 -15.97 -3.66
N ARG A 65 -5.71 -14.94 -3.16
CA ARG A 65 -4.37 -14.56 -3.63
C ARG A 65 -3.37 -14.53 -2.49
N ILE A 66 -2.10 -14.82 -2.84
CA ILE A 66 -0.95 -14.74 -1.94
C ILE A 66 0.11 -13.89 -2.64
N THR A 67 0.59 -12.87 -1.94
CA THR A 67 1.64 -11.97 -2.43
C THR A 67 2.93 -12.24 -1.68
N VAL A 68 4.03 -12.35 -2.42
CA VAL A 68 5.40 -12.54 -1.94
C VAL A 68 6.19 -11.30 -2.29
N GLU A 69 6.76 -10.62 -1.32
CA GLU A 69 7.63 -9.46 -1.49
C GLU A 69 9.03 -9.78 -0.96
N ILE A 70 10.06 -9.54 -1.80
CA ILE A 70 11.46 -9.83 -1.49
C ILE A 70 12.29 -8.59 -1.78
N PRO A 71 12.45 -7.70 -0.80
CA PRO A 71 13.27 -6.50 -0.96
C PRO A 71 14.76 -6.83 -1.17
N GLY A 72 15.43 -5.98 -1.94
CA GLY A 72 16.89 -6.03 -2.12
C GLY A 72 17.41 -7.10 -3.07
N VAL A 73 16.54 -7.89 -3.69
CA VAL A 73 16.93 -8.94 -4.64
C VAL A 73 16.96 -8.37 -6.05
N THR A 74 17.98 -8.77 -6.82
CA THR A 74 18.22 -8.27 -8.19
C THR A 74 17.89 -9.27 -9.28
N ASP A 75 17.86 -10.58 -8.98
CA ASP A 75 17.52 -11.64 -9.93
C ASP A 75 16.15 -12.23 -9.62
N ALA A 76 15.15 -11.68 -10.28
CA ALA A 76 13.77 -12.08 -10.08
C ALA A 76 13.42 -13.37 -10.81
N ASN A 77 14.07 -13.64 -11.95
CA ASN A 77 13.76 -14.83 -12.74
C ASN A 77 14.20 -16.11 -12.01
N GLU A 78 15.34 -16.04 -11.31
CA GLU A 78 15.80 -17.15 -10.45
C GLU A 78 14.79 -17.41 -9.33
N ILE A 79 14.28 -16.35 -8.68
CA ILE A 79 13.30 -16.47 -7.60
C ILE A 79 11.95 -16.99 -8.10
N LEU A 80 11.49 -16.52 -9.25
CA LEU A 80 10.25 -17.01 -9.86
C LEU A 80 10.32 -18.50 -10.15
N LYS A 81 11.46 -18.99 -10.67
CA LYS A 81 11.69 -20.43 -10.87
C LYS A 81 11.67 -21.21 -9.57
N GLU A 82 12.35 -20.70 -8.54
CA GLU A 82 12.46 -21.35 -7.23
C GLU A 82 11.10 -21.40 -6.51
N LEU A 83 10.34 -20.31 -6.52
CA LEU A 83 9.00 -20.26 -5.91
C LEU A 83 7.97 -21.07 -6.70
N GLY A 84 8.10 -21.18 -8.01
CA GLY A 84 7.22 -21.97 -8.87
C GLY A 84 7.38 -23.49 -8.73
N THR A 85 8.48 -23.95 -8.12
CA THR A 85 8.67 -25.39 -7.88
C THR A 85 7.87 -25.86 -6.67
N PRO A 86 7.12 -26.98 -6.74
CA PRO A 86 6.47 -27.55 -5.56
C PRO A 86 7.49 -27.91 -4.49
N GLY A 87 7.21 -27.60 -3.21
CA GLY A 87 8.04 -28.06 -2.10
C GLY A 87 8.08 -29.57 -2.02
N SER A 88 9.25 -30.15 -1.88
CA SER A 88 9.40 -31.60 -1.76
C SER A 88 9.47 -31.99 -0.27
N LEU A 89 8.47 -32.75 0.19
CA LEU A 89 8.56 -33.50 1.44
C LEU A 89 8.87 -34.95 1.10
N GLU A 90 9.96 -35.48 1.66
CA GLU A 90 10.46 -36.81 1.38
C GLU A 90 10.80 -37.55 2.67
N PHE A 91 10.48 -38.84 2.69
CA PHE A 91 10.88 -39.75 3.78
C PHE A 91 11.93 -40.69 3.24
N LEU A 92 13.14 -40.68 3.82
CA LEU A 92 14.27 -41.45 3.38
C LEU A 92 14.69 -42.45 4.45
N ASP A 93 15.09 -43.66 4.03
CA ASP A 93 15.83 -44.56 4.94
C ASP A 93 17.30 -44.13 5.02
N SER A 94 18.09 -44.82 5.81
CA SER A 94 19.52 -44.53 5.99
C SER A 94 20.34 -44.65 4.70
N THR A 95 19.89 -45.48 3.75
CA THR A 95 20.55 -45.65 2.43
C THR A 95 20.21 -44.50 1.53
N GLY A 96 18.92 -44.15 1.42
CA GLY A 96 18.44 -42.99 0.67
C GLY A 96 19.02 -41.69 1.19
N TYR A 97 19.10 -41.52 2.52
CA TYR A 97 19.74 -40.35 3.13
C TYR A 97 21.23 -40.24 2.80
N THR A 98 21.95 -41.38 2.79
CA THR A 98 23.38 -41.38 2.40
C THR A 98 23.56 -40.98 0.95
N ALA A 99 22.73 -41.50 0.05
CA ALA A 99 22.75 -41.10 -1.37
C ALA A 99 22.39 -39.61 -1.54
N PHE A 100 21.34 -39.13 -0.88
CA PHE A 100 20.93 -37.73 -0.82
C PHE A 100 22.08 -36.82 -0.38
N SER A 101 22.74 -37.13 0.74
CA SER A 101 23.82 -36.32 1.32
C SER A 101 25.09 -36.27 0.42
N GLN A 102 25.24 -37.22 -0.49
CA GLN A 102 26.33 -37.31 -1.47
C GLN A 102 25.97 -36.71 -2.83
N GLY A 103 24.72 -36.25 -3.01
CA GLY A 103 24.22 -35.74 -4.29
C GLY A 103 24.02 -36.84 -5.35
N ASN A 104 23.84 -38.10 -4.94
CA ASN A 104 23.57 -39.23 -5.82
C ASN A 104 22.05 -39.45 -5.97
N ASP A 105 21.66 -40.15 -7.01
CA ASP A 105 20.26 -40.55 -7.22
C ASP A 105 19.74 -41.43 -6.09
N TYR A 106 18.53 -41.14 -5.61
CA TYR A 106 17.83 -41.91 -4.57
C TYR A 106 16.33 -41.96 -4.88
N THR A 107 15.64 -42.89 -4.21
CA THR A 107 14.18 -43.00 -4.29
C THR A 107 13.61 -42.82 -2.88
N PRO A 108 12.71 -41.85 -2.64
CA PRO A 108 12.09 -41.65 -1.34
C PRO A 108 11.15 -42.83 -1.01
N LEU A 109 11.04 -43.16 0.27
CA LEU A 109 10.08 -44.18 0.77
C LEU A 109 8.63 -43.67 0.64
N LEU A 110 8.42 -42.43 0.99
CA LEU A 110 7.17 -41.66 0.87
C LEU A 110 7.49 -40.24 0.48
N THR A 111 6.45 -39.61 -0.11
CA THR A 111 6.46 -38.18 -0.44
C THR A 111 5.34 -37.43 0.29
N GLY A 112 5.29 -36.12 0.18
CA GLY A 112 4.23 -35.30 0.76
C GLY A 112 2.82 -35.74 0.35
N SER A 113 2.64 -36.21 -0.89
CA SER A 113 1.35 -36.68 -1.38
C SER A 113 0.80 -37.94 -0.66
N ASP A 114 1.65 -38.66 0.05
CA ASP A 114 1.28 -39.83 0.84
C ASP A 114 0.74 -39.46 2.25
N VAL A 115 0.93 -38.19 2.68
CA VAL A 115 0.47 -37.68 3.97
C VAL A 115 -0.84 -36.91 3.79
N LYS A 116 -1.86 -37.24 4.58
CA LYS A 116 -3.18 -36.58 4.58
C LYS A 116 -3.27 -35.44 5.59
N ALA A 117 -2.66 -35.60 6.76
CA ALA A 117 -2.66 -34.58 7.81
C ALA A 117 -1.47 -34.77 8.77
N ALA A 118 -1.02 -33.67 9.37
CA ALA A 118 -0.04 -33.65 10.46
C ALA A 118 -0.48 -32.64 11.51
N GLN A 119 -0.49 -33.03 12.79
CA GLN A 119 -0.90 -32.18 13.90
C GLN A 119 0.03 -32.36 15.10
N ALA A 120 0.44 -31.25 15.73
CA ALA A 120 1.09 -31.29 17.01
C ALA A 120 0.10 -31.71 18.10
N TYR A 121 0.55 -32.49 19.06
CA TYR A 121 -0.25 -32.87 20.22
C TYR A 121 0.58 -32.88 21.50
N THR A 122 -0.11 -32.79 22.63
CA THR A 122 0.49 -32.96 23.96
C THR A 122 -0.10 -34.22 24.60
N ASP A 123 0.75 -35.19 24.93
CA ASP A 123 0.31 -36.38 25.66
C ASP A 123 0.23 -36.07 27.16
N THR A 124 -0.95 -35.69 27.64
CA THR A 124 -1.21 -35.40 29.06
C THR A 124 -1.10 -36.59 29.99
N ASN A 125 -1.03 -37.80 29.43
CA ASN A 125 -0.88 -39.06 30.21
C ASN A 125 0.53 -39.60 30.17
N SER A 126 1.44 -38.98 29.43
CA SER A 126 2.85 -39.39 29.38
C SER A 126 3.53 -39.10 30.71
N GLN A 127 4.25 -40.07 31.24
CA GLN A 127 5.21 -39.92 32.36
C GLN A 127 6.62 -39.56 31.88
N GLU A 128 6.79 -39.33 30.59
CA GLU A 128 8.06 -38.94 29.98
C GLU A 128 8.29 -37.42 30.13
N ASP A 129 9.54 -37.02 30.24
CA ASP A 129 9.95 -35.59 30.36
C ASP A 129 9.62 -34.77 29.10
N THR A 130 9.23 -35.45 28.01
CA THR A 130 8.92 -34.83 26.69
C THR A 130 7.54 -35.27 26.22
N PRO A 131 6.45 -34.62 26.69
CA PRO A 131 5.07 -35.02 26.36
C PRO A 131 4.60 -34.54 24.99
N TYR A 132 5.44 -33.86 24.22
CA TYR A 132 5.07 -33.26 22.94
C TYR A 132 5.40 -34.20 21.77
N GLY A 133 4.53 -34.17 20.75
CA GLY A 133 4.74 -34.97 19.56
C GLY A 133 3.90 -34.52 18.36
N VAL A 134 4.12 -35.18 17.23
CA VAL A 134 3.36 -34.97 15.99
C VAL A 134 2.60 -36.23 15.63
N GLN A 135 1.31 -36.11 15.43
CA GLN A 135 0.45 -37.15 14.87
C GLN A 135 0.35 -36.98 13.36
N LEU A 136 0.72 -38.03 12.63
CA LEU A 136 0.60 -38.11 11.18
C LEU A 136 -0.60 -38.97 10.80
N THR A 137 -1.34 -38.55 9.80
CA THR A 137 -2.37 -39.34 9.14
C THR A 137 -2.01 -39.49 7.67
N PHE A 138 -1.98 -40.72 7.17
CA PHE A 138 -1.62 -41.03 5.79
C PHE A 138 -2.86 -41.23 4.91
N THR A 139 -2.68 -41.10 3.60
CA THR A 139 -3.66 -41.56 2.61
C THR A 139 -3.70 -43.08 2.63
N ASP A 140 -4.68 -43.72 1.99
CA ASP A 140 -4.78 -45.20 1.93
C ASP A 140 -3.54 -45.81 1.27
N GLU A 141 -3.03 -45.18 0.20
CA GLU A 141 -1.80 -45.60 -0.47
C GLU A 141 -0.57 -45.32 0.40
N GLY A 142 -0.50 -44.12 1.00
CA GLY A 142 0.56 -43.74 1.92
C GLY A 142 0.64 -44.63 3.15
N SER A 143 -0.50 -45.11 3.67
CA SER A 143 -0.56 -46.04 4.79
C SER A 143 0.11 -47.38 4.45
N THR A 144 -0.10 -47.89 3.23
CA THR A 144 0.54 -49.14 2.77
C THR A 144 2.04 -48.95 2.63
N LYS A 145 2.47 -47.88 1.95
CA LYS A 145 3.90 -47.52 1.80
C LYS A 145 4.59 -47.32 3.14
N PHE A 146 3.91 -46.64 4.08
CA PHE A 146 4.47 -46.39 5.42
C PHE A 146 4.62 -47.64 6.27
N TYR A 147 3.67 -48.59 6.16
CA TYR A 147 3.78 -49.90 6.77
C TYR A 147 5.00 -50.68 6.24
N ASP A 148 5.20 -50.73 4.93
CA ASP A 148 6.33 -51.36 4.30
C ASP A 148 7.65 -50.69 4.71
N ALA A 149 7.69 -49.38 4.68
CA ALA A 149 8.86 -48.58 5.08
C ALA A 149 9.23 -48.82 6.55
N THR A 150 8.25 -48.78 7.46
CA THR A 150 8.51 -48.99 8.89
C THR A 150 8.88 -50.42 9.20
N SER A 151 8.25 -51.40 8.51
CA SER A 151 8.58 -52.84 8.65
C SER A 151 10.04 -53.15 8.27
N ALA A 152 10.54 -52.52 7.19
CA ALA A 152 11.92 -52.71 6.72
C ALA A 152 12.97 -51.95 7.55
N ASN A 153 12.55 -50.96 8.35
CA ASN A 153 13.45 -50.08 9.07
C ASN A 153 13.29 -50.11 10.60
N ILE A 154 12.78 -51.19 11.19
CA ILE A 154 12.68 -51.37 12.66
C ILE A 154 14.07 -51.22 13.30
N GLY A 155 14.16 -50.34 14.32
CA GLY A 155 15.41 -50.00 15.01
C GLY A 155 16.33 -49.05 14.26
N LYS A 156 15.95 -48.58 13.08
CA LYS A 156 16.67 -47.59 12.29
C LYS A 156 15.92 -46.24 12.27
N ARG A 157 16.57 -45.22 11.71
CA ARG A 157 15.98 -43.90 11.52
C ARG A 157 15.31 -43.80 10.13
N ILE A 158 14.20 -43.08 10.11
CA ILE A 158 13.62 -42.54 8.88
C ILE A 158 13.88 -41.03 8.95
N TYR A 159 14.52 -40.51 7.90
CA TYR A 159 14.84 -39.09 7.77
C TYR A 159 13.68 -38.39 7.04
N ILE A 160 13.18 -37.32 7.62
CA ILE A 160 12.16 -36.46 7.02
C ILE A 160 12.92 -35.26 6.46
N VAL A 161 12.90 -35.13 5.13
CA VAL A 161 13.59 -34.08 4.40
C VAL A 161 12.54 -33.16 3.79
N TYR A 162 12.69 -31.86 3.98
CA TYR A 162 11.85 -30.82 3.39
C TYR A 162 12.72 -29.81 2.64
N ASP A 163 12.46 -29.63 1.34
CA ASP A 163 13.24 -28.70 0.45
C ASP A 163 14.77 -28.88 0.58
N GLY A 164 15.23 -30.13 0.68
CA GLY A 164 16.66 -30.41 0.78
C GLY A 164 17.26 -30.32 2.19
N GLU A 165 16.49 -29.99 3.21
CA GLU A 165 16.93 -29.95 4.60
C GLU A 165 16.31 -31.07 5.45
N VAL A 166 17.10 -31.69 6.34
CA VAL A 166 16.60 -32.69 7.28
C VAL A 166 15.86 -32.00 8.42
N VAL A 167 14.55 -32.08 8.46
CA VAL A 167 13.72 -31.45 9.51
C VAL A 167 13.50 -32.37 10.71
N SER A 168 13.60 -33.71 10.54
CA SER A 168 13.53 -34.66 11.64
C SER A 168 14.12 -36.03 11.23
N ALA A 169 14.54 -36.82 12.20
CA ALA A 169 15.07 -38.19 11.98
C ALA A 169 14.64 -39.16 13.08
N PRO A 170 13.33 -39.46 13.22
CA PRO A 170 12.82 -40.33 14.27
C PRO A 170 13.27 -41.80 14.10
N ASN A 171 13.41 -42.51 15.25
CA ASN A 171 13.67 -43.94 15.27
C ASN A 171 12.37 -44.75 15.11
N VAL A 172 12.36 -45.73 14.23
CA VAL A 172 11.26 -46.67 14.08
C VAL A 172 11.24 -47.70 15.19
N LYS A 173 10.29 -47.63 16.10
CA LYS A 173 10.16 -48.57 17.23
C LYS A 173 9.52 -49.90 16.83
N THR A 174 8.48 -49.82 15.98
CA THR A 174 7.69 -51.00 15.49
C THR A 174 7.18 -50.74 14.10
N ALA A 175 6.78 -51.79 13.37
CA ALA A 175 6.03 -51.64 12.14
C ALA A 175 4.67 -50.99 12.44
N ILE A 176 4.30 -49.95 11.69
CA ILE A 176 3.11 -49.14 11.94
C ILE A 176 2.07 -49.45 10.86
N SER A 177 0.96 -50.05 11.29
CA SER A 177 -0.21 -50.34 10.44
C SER A 177 -1.39 -49.46 10.91
N GLY A 178 -2.29 -49.10 10.02
CA GLY A 178 -3.52 -48.42 10.41
C GLY A 178 -3.62 -46.94 10.03
N GLY A 179 -2.72 -46.44 9.20
CA GLY A 179 -2.83 -45.12 8.57
C GLY A 179 -2.53 -43.90 9.47
N THR A 180 -2.09 -44.13 10.71
CA THR A 180 -1.65 -43.11 11.63
C THR A 180 -0.31 -43.43 12.27
N ALA A 181 0.54 -42.48 12.45
CA ALA A 181 1.82 -42.58 13.18
C ALA A 181 2.01 -41.40 14.12
N THR A 182 2.86 -41.62 15.14
CA THR A 182 3.25 -40.53 16.07
C THR A 182 4.77 -40.42 16.13
N ILE A 183 5.25 -39.20 16.02
CA ILE A 183 6.63 -38.82 16.28
C ILE A 183 6.65 -38.21 17.68
N THR A 184 7.43 -38.80 18.61
CA THR A 184 7.49 -38.37 20.01
C THR A 184 8.91 -37.94 20.38
N GLY A 185 9.06 -37.28 21.54
CA GLY A 185 10.35 -36.91 22.07
C GLY A 185 10.78 -35.48 21.75
N MET A 186 9.84 -34.58 21.52
CA MET A 186 10.08 -33.17 21.29
C MET A 186 10.15 -32.41 22.64
N GLU A 187 11.05 -31.45 22.74
CA GLU A 187 11.29 -30.70 23.97
C GLU A 187 10.19 -29.64 24.26
N SER A 188 9.49 -29.18 23.22
CA SER A 188 8.44 -28.18 23.34
C SER A 188 7.28 -28.42 22.36
N PHE A 189 6.11 -27.83 22.68
CA PHE A 189 4.98 -27.82 21.77
C PHE A 189 5.31 -27.06 20.48
N ASP A 190 6.09 -25.99 20.58
CA ASP A 190 6.50 -25.19 19.40
C ASP A 190 7.37 -26.00 18.43
N GLU A 191 8.26 -26.88 18.94
CA GLU A 191 9.04 -27.80 18.12
C GLU A 191 8.14 -28.81 17.40
N ALA A 192 7.14 -29.37 18.12
CA ALA A 192 6.18 -30.28 17.54
C ALA A 192 5.29 -29.59 16.49
N ASP A 193 4.85 -28.37 16.74
CA ASP A 193 4.02 -27.62 15.81
C ASP A 193 4.79 -27.19 14.56
N ASN A 194 6.05 -26.80 14.72
CA ASN A 194 6.94 -26.52 13.58
C ASN A 194 7.11 -27.77 12.69
N LEU A 195 7.40 -28.93 13.27
CA LEU A 195 7.53 -30.16 12.49
C LEU A 195 6.21 -30.58 11.84
N ALA A 196 5.08 -30.49 12.54
CA ALA A 196 3.76 -30.74 11.98
C ALA A 196 3.47 -29.81 10.79
N THR A 197 3.87 -28.54 10.91
CA THR A 197 3.73 -27.54 9.85
C THR A 197 4.59 -27.88 8.64
N TYR A 198 5.88 -28.25 8.81
CA TYR A 198 6.73 -28.67 7.69
C TYR A 198 6.12 -29.87 6.92
N ILE A 199 5.59 -30.84 7.66
CA ILE A 199 4.97 -32.05 7.06
C ILE A 199 3.67 -31.68 6.35
N ARG A 200 2.81 -30.87 6.96
CA ARG A 200 1.56 -30.35 6.38
C ARG A 200 1.80 -29.57 5.10
N VAL A 201 2.73 -28.61 5.17
CA VAL A 201 3.12 -27.75 4.06
C VAL A 201 3.70 -28.53 2.88
N GLY A 202 4.45 -29.61 3.14
CA GLY A 202 4.93 -30.51 2.08
C GLY A 202 3.85 -31.42 1.49
N SER A 203 2.67 -31.51 2.11
CA SER A 203 1.53 -32.35 1.67
C SER A 203 0.44 -31.56 0.95
N ILE A 204 0.44 -30.21 1.03
CA ILE A 204 -0.66 -29.40 0.48
C ILE A 204 -0.51 -29.21 -1.03
N PRO A 205 -1.54 -29.56 -1.79
CA PRO A 205 -1.57 -29.41 -3.23
C PRO A 205 -2.24 -28.09 -3.68
N LEU A 206 -1.99 -26.93 -3.02
CA LEU A 206 -2.47 -25.66 -3.56
C LEU A 206 -1.65 -25.32 -4.81
N THR A 207 -2.31 -25.34 -5.94
CA THR A 207 -1.72 -24.91 -7.21
C THR A 207 -1.75 -23.40 -7.29
N LEU A 208 -0.58 -22.81 -7.37
CA LEU A 208 -0.40 -21.36 -7.48
C LEU A 208 -0.14 -20.98 -8.93
N GLU A 209 -0.88 -19.99 -9.42
CA GLU A 209 -0.65 -19.39 -10.74
C GLU A 209 -0.17 -17.96 -10.55
N GLU A 210 0.95 -17.62 -11.15
CA GLU A 210 1.43 -16.23 -11.18
C GLU A 210 0.41 -15.36 -11.93
N VAL A 211 -0.09 -14.33 -11.26
CA VAL A 211 -1.06 -13.38 -11.85
C VAL A 211 -0.53 -11.96 -11.90
N SER A 212 0.52 -11.68 -11.14
CA SER A 212 1.24 -10.42 -11.21
C SER A 212 2.66 -10.60 -10.72
N SER A 213 3.62 -9.97 -11.40
CA SER A 213 4.98 -9.82 -10.87
C SER A 213 5.51 -8.43 -11.20
N ASN A 214 6.24 -7.88 -10.26
CA ASN A 214 6.85 -6.55 -10.36
C ASN A 214 8.30 -6.64 -9.90
N ILE A 215 9.21 -6.18 -10.75
CA ILE A 215 10.65 -6.14 -10.52
C ILE A 215 11.08 -4.68 -10.54
N VAL A 216 11.58 -4.18 -9.43
CA VAL A 216 11.96 -2.78 -9.24
C VAL A 216 13.44 -2.66 -8.94
N GLY A 217 14.13 -1.79 -9.67
CA GLY A 217 15.55 -1.49 -9.42
C GLY A 217 15.76 -0.62 -8.18
N ALA A 218 16.67 -1.03 -7.29
CA ALA A 218 17.01 -0.30 -6.07
C ALA A 218 17.49 1.15 -6.31
N GLN A 219 18.09 1.43 -7.46
CA GLN A 219 18.58 2.77 -7.78
C GLN A 219 17.47 3.81 -7.91
N LEU A 220 16.30 3.42 -8.45
CA LEU A 220 15.13 4.30 -8.54
C LEU A 220 14.59 4.66 -7.17
N GLY A 221 14.48 3.70 -6.28
CA GLY A 221 14.02 3.90 -4.90
C GLY A 221 14.90 4.89 -4.12
N HIS A 222 16.22 4.71 -4.16
CA HIS A 222 17.16 5.63 -3.50
C HIS A 222 17.07 7.07 -4.04
N ALA A 223 16.95 7.25 -5.36
CA ALA A 223 16.77 8.55 -5.97
C ALA A 223 15.43 9.19 -5.54
N ALA A 224 14.36 8.40 -5.50
CA ALA A 224 13.03 8.84 -5.08
C ALA A 224 13.01 9.26 -3.60
N ILE A 225 13.62 8.49 -2.69
CA ILE A 225 13.74 8.84 -1.26
C ILE A 225 14.47 10.18 -1.11
N LYS A 226 15.65 10.33 -1.73
CA LYS A 226 16.45 11.56 -1.62
C LYS A 226 15.69 12.77 -2.12
N THR A 227 15.05 12.66 -3.28
CA THR A 227 14.27 13.75 -3.88
C THR A 227 13.06 14.10 -3.03
N SER A 228 12.34 13.09 -2.51
CA SER A 228 11.16 13.27 -1.65
C SER A 228 11.53 13.92 -0.32
N LEU A 229 12.65 13.53 0.31
CA LEU A 229 13.13 14.15 1.56
C LEU A 229 13.51 15.62 1.35
N ILE A 230 14.18 15.95 0.25
CA ILE A 230 14.50 17.35 -0.09
C ILE A 230 13.21 18.14 -0.32
N ALA A 231 12.27 17.60 -1.09
CA ALA A 231 10.99 18.24 -1.34
C ALA A 231 10.19 18.46 -0.03
N ALA A 232 10.14 17.45 0.84
CA ALA A 232 9.48 17.53 2.14
C ALA A 232 10.13 18.62 3.04
N ALA A 233 11.46 18.67 3.09
CA ALA A 233 12.19 19.67 3.88
C ALA A 233 11.93 21.10 3.38
N ILE A 234 11.98 21.31 2.06
CA ILE A 234 11.68 22.62 1.44
C ILE A 234 10.22 22.99 1.70
N GLY A 235 9.27 22.06 1.48
CA GLY A 235 7.85 22.29 1.71
C GLY A 235 7.56 22.65 3.17
N LEU A 236 8.11 21.89 4.11
CA LEU A 236 7.98 22.18 5.55
C LEU A 236 8.56 23.55 5.91
N ALA A 237 9.75 23.88 5.41
CA ALA A 237 10.37 25.20 5.67
C ALA A 237 9.50 26.36 5.15
N LEU A 238 8.96 26.24 3.93
CA LEU A 238 8.07 27.24 3.34
C LEU A 238 6.77 27.37 4.13
N LEU A 239 6.16 26.26 4.57
CA LEU A 239 4.97 26.27 5.41
C LEU A 239 5.24 26.92 6.77
N CYS A 240 6.34 26.57 7.42
CA CYS A 240 6.73 27.19 8.69
C CYS A 240 6.94 28.70 8.55
N LEU A 241 7.65 29.12 7.52
CA LEU A 241 7.86 30.55 7.22
C LEU A 241 6.51 31.26 6.98
N PHE A 242 5.65 30.69 6.14
CA PHE A 242 4.32 31.22 5.86
C PHE A 242 3.50 31.39 7.14
N MET A 243 3.46 30.35 7.99
CA MET A 243 2.71 30.39 9.25
C MET A 243 3.24 31.47 10.21
N ILE A 244 4.55 31.60 10.37
CA ILE A 244 5.16 32.65 11.22
C ILE A 244 4.85 34.05 10.71
N VAL A 245 4.97 34.27 9.40
CA VAL A 245 4.70 35.58 8.79
C VAL A 245 3.21 35.95 8.92
N MET A 246 2.31 35.00 8.65
CA MET A 246 0.85 35.26 8.66
C MET A 246 0.26 35.37 10.07
N PHE A 247 0.71 34.53 11.00
CA PHE A 247 0.08 34.37 12.32
C PHE A 247 0.97 34.78 13.49
N ARG A 248 2.26 35.11 13.26
CA ARG A 248 3.22 35.49 14.31
C ARG A 248 3.41 34.43 15.39
N ILE A 249 3.08 34.72 16.67
CA ILE A 249 3.22 33.75 17.77
C ILE A 249 2.37 32.48 17.56
N PRO A 250 1.07 32.53 17.21
CA PRO A 250 0.36 31.33 16.78
C PRO A 250 1.04 30.57 15.65
N GLY A 251 1.65 31.26 14.69
CA GLY A 251 2.44 30.65 13.62
C GLY A 251 3.68 29.92 14.12
N LEU A 252 4.39 30.49 15.13
CA LEU A 252 5.49 29.80 15.81
C LEU A 252 4.99 28.50 16.50
N VAL A 253 3.84 28.56 17.16
CA VAL A 253 3.21 27.40 17.79
C VAL A 253 2.87 26.34 16.74
N ALA A 254 2.34 26.72 15.57
CA ALA A 254 2.11 25.81 14.46
C ALA A 254 3.41 25.15 13.98
N THR A 255 4.50 25.93 13.83
CA THR A 255 5.81 25.42 13.43
C THR A 255 6.31 24.35 14.40
N LEU A 256 6.26 24.62 15.71
CA LEU A 256 6.62 23.63 16.73
C LEU A 256 5.72 22.38 16.67
N SER A 257 4.42 22.60 16.49
CA SER A 257 3.46 21.51 16.36
C SER A 257 3.70 20.65 15.12
N LEU A 258 4.12 21.24 13.99
CA LEU A 258 4.45 20.49 12.78
C LEU A 258 5.71 19.62 12.93
N ILE A 259 6.71 20.12 13.67
CA ILE A 259 7.90 19.32 14.00
C ILE A 259 7.48 18.12 14.86
N ILE A 260 6.66 18.36 15.90
CA ILE A 260 6.14 17.29 16.76
C ILE A 260 5.28 16.32 15.95
N TYR A 261 4.41 16.82 15.07
CA TYR A 261 3.60 16.02 14.17
C TYR A 261 4.45 15.07 13.33
N THR A 262 5.45 15.62 12.62
CA THR A 262 6.32 14.81 11.75
C THR A 262 7.07 13.76 12.55
N SER A 263 7.63 14.13 13.70
CA SER A 263 8.33 13.20 14.59
C SER A 263 7.40 12.10 15.11
N LEU A 264 6.16 12.44 15.47
CA LEU A 264 5.19 11.48 16.00
C LEU A 264 4.68 10.54 14.91
N VAL A 265 4.48 11.02 13.67
CA VAL A 265 4.09 10.17 12.54
C VAL A 265 5.20 9.17 12.23
N LEU A 266 6.46 9.61 12.12
CA LEU A 266 7.60 8.71 11.87
C LEU A 266 7.79 7.71 13.01
N PHE A 267 7.62 8.14 14.26
CA PHE A 267 7.64 7.25 15.42
C PHE A 267 6.57 6.17 15.36
N LEU A 268 5.32 6.53 15.01
CA LEU A 268 4.23 5.56 14.89
C LEU A 268 4.44 4.61 13.69
N VAL A 269 4.96 5.09 12.58
CA VAL A 269 5.32 4.24 11.42
C VAL A 269 6.33 3.18 11.84
N SER A 270 7.37 3.56 12.60
CA SER A 270 8.39 2.62 13.10
C SER A 270 7.85 1.66 14.18
N VAL A 271 7.08 2.15 15.16
CA VAL A 271 6.58 1.31 16.28
C VAL A 271 5.57 0.26 15.83
N TYR A 272 4.74 0.59 14.82
CA TYR A 272 3.76 -0.35 14.28
C TYR A 272 4.29 -1.16 13.10
N ASP A 273 5.59 -1.13 12.82
CA ASP A 273 6.24 -1.82 11.69
C ASP A 273 5.50 -1.59 10.37
N LEU A 274 5.10 -0.32 10.12
CA LEU A 274 4.38 0.04 8.90
C LEU A 274 5.37 0.20 7.75
N THR A 275 5.22 -0.60 6.72
CA THR A 275 6.04 -0.52 5.51
C THR A 275 5.87 0.82 4.80
N LEU A 276 6.96 1.57 4.67
CA LEU A 276 6.98 2.87 4.01
C LEU A 276 7.16 2.69 2.51
N THR A 277 6.13 3.05 1.74
CA THR A 277 6.12 3.01 0.28
C THR A 277 6.30 4.41 -0.31
N LEU A 278 6.59 4.52 -1.60
CA LEU A 278 6.69 5.81 -2.28
C LEU A 278 5.37 6.62 -2.18
N PRO A 279 4.19 6.04 -2.45
CA PRO A 279 2.91 6.69 -2.12
C PRO A 279 2.75 6.98 -0.62
N GLY A 280 3.28 6.12 0.27
CA GLY A 280 3.28 6.35 1.71
C GLY A 280 4.03 7.61 2.12
N ILE A 281 5.20 7.87 1.53
CA ILE A 281 5.93 9.15 1.71
C ILE A 281 5.07 10.33 1.24
N ALA A 282 4.43 10.20 0.08
CA ALA A 282 3.51 11.23 -0.42
C ALA A 282 2.34 11.46 0.56
N GLY A 283 1.82 10.41 1.18
CA GLY A 283 0.80 10.48 2.24
C GLY A 283 1.27 11.26 3.47
N ILE A 284 2.51 11.05 3.93
CA ILE A 284 3.10 11.81 5.04
C ILE A 284 3.25 13.30 4.66
N ILE A 285 3.78 13.60 3.47
CA ILE A 285 3.95 14.98 2.99
C ILE A 285 2.59 15.70 2.88
N LEU A 286 1.58 15.02 2.34
CA LEU A 286 0.22 15.52 2.30
C LEU A 286 -0.34 15.76 3.70
N GLY A 287 -0.09 14.84 4.63
CA GLY A 287 -0.47 14.94 6.03
C GLY A 287 0.11 16.16 6.73
N ILE A 288 1.37 16.56 6.42
CA ILE A 288 1.97 17.82 6.90
C ILE A 288 1.13 19.02 6.43
N GLY A 289 0.70 19.03 5.16
CA GLY A 289 -0.18 20.06 4.63
C GLY A 289 -1.52 20.13 5.37
N MET A 290 -2.17 18.97 5.58
CA MET A 290 -3.45 18.89 6.29
C MET A 290 -3.33 19.27 7.77
N ALA A 291 -2.20 18.98 8.43
CA ALA A 291 -1.97 19.37 9.81
C ALA A 291 -1.92 20.90 10.01
N VAL A 292 -1.55 21.65 8.98
CA VAL A 292 -1.58 23.11 9.00
C VAL A 292 -3.01 23.65 8.94
N ASP A 293 -3.91 23.01 8.19
CA ASP A 293 -5.29 23.48 7.98
C ASP A 293 -6.04 23.65 9.32
N GLY A 294 -5.93 22.67 10.21
CA GLY A 294 -6.51 22.79 11.55
C GLY A 294 -5.99 24.00 12.32
N ASN A 295 -4.70 24.24 12.23
CA ASN A 295 -4.06 25.38 12.90
C ASN A 295 -4.51 26.72 12.31
N VAL A 296 -4.63 26.82 10.97
CA VAL A 296 -5.12 28.01 10.28
C VAL A 296 -6.53 28.37 10.72
N ILE A 297 -7.43 27.37 10.79
CA ILE A 297 -8.81 27.56 11.24
C ILE A 297 -8.84 28.08 12.68
N ILE A 298 -8.09 27.45 13.61
CA ILE A 298 -8.03 27.87 15.01
C ILE A 298 -7.52 29.30 15.14
N TYR A 299 -6.39 29.61 14.47
CA TYR A 299 -5.76 30.93 14.64
C TYR A 299 -6.55 32.05 13.96
N THR A 300 -7.24 31.75 12.89
CA THR A 300 -8.19 32.70 12.28
C THR A 300 -9.34 33.00 13.24
N ARG A 301 -9.90 31.99 13.90
CA ARG A 301 -10.94 32.18 14.92
C ARG A 301 -10.43 32.96 16.13
N ILE A 302 -9.21 32.69 16.61
CA ILE A 302 -8.59 33.49 17.69
C ILE A 302 -8.48 34.96 17.29
N ARG A 303 -8.05 35.24 16.07
CA ARG A 303 -7.95 36.62 15.55
C ARG A 303 -9.31 37.32 15.44
N GLU A 304 -10.33 36.62 15.00
CA GLU A 304 -11.73 37.10 14.95
C GLU A 304 -12.20 37.49 16.35
N GLU A 305 -11.97 36.65 17.34
CA GLU A 305 -12.42 36.84 18.71
C GLU A 305 -11.67 38.02 19.39
N ILE A 306 -10.36 38.19 19.11
CA ILE A 306 -9.58 39.35 19.55
C ILE A 306 -10.10 40.64 18.90
N GLY A 307 -10.44 40.57 17.58
CA GLY A 307 -11.00 41.71 16.86
C GLY A 307 -12.40 42.09 17.34
N ALA A 308 -13.15 41.15 17.88
CA ALA A 308 -14.45 41.39 18.55
C ALA A 308 -14.31 41.96 19.98
N GLY A 309 -13.06 42.26 20.43
CA GLY A 309 -12.79 42.93 21.72
C GLY A 309 -12.62 41.98 22.91
N LYS A 310 -12.51 40.66 22.69
CA LYS A 310 -12.23 39.73 23.80
C LYS A 310 -10.77 39.80 24.25
N SER A 311 -10.52 39.50 25.53
CA SER A 311 -9.15 39.31 26.02
C SER A 311 -8.48 38.16 25.30
N VAL A 312 -7.16 38.17 25.17
CA VAL A 312 -6.38 37.13 24.47
C VAL A 312 -6.65 35.76 25.04
N GLU A 313 -6.74 35.61 26.36
CA GLU A 313 -7.05 34.33 27.00
C GLU A 313 -8.44 33.80 26.61
N SER A 314 -9.46 34.64 26.70
CA SER A 314 -10.82 34.29 26.29
C SER A 314 -10.92 33.99 24.79
N ALA A 315 -10.16 34.73 23.96
CA ALA A 315 -10.08 34.52 22.52
C ALA A 315 -9.44 33.16 22.16
N ILE A 316 -8.34 32.78 22.85
CA ILE A 316 -7.73 31.45 22.69
C ILE A 316 -8.74 30.35 22.98
N LEU A 317 -9.39 30.39 24.16
CA LEU A 317 -10.36 29.36 24.53
C LEU A 317 -11.55 29.29 23.56
N SER A 318 -12.09 30.44 23.18
CA SER A 318 -13.21 30.55 22.25
C SER A 318 -12.83 30.06 20.85
N GLY A 319 -11.63 30.41 20.37
CA GLY A 319 -11.13 30.00 19.05
C GLY A 319 -10.99 28.48 18.92
N TYR A 320 -10.37 27.83 19.91
CA TYR A 320 -10.29 26.36 19.94
C TYR A 320 -11.66 25.71 19.99
N ASN A 321 -12.55 26.17 20.87
CA ASN A 321 -13.87 25.58 21.01
C ASN A 321 -14.72 25.71 19.74
N LYS A 322 -14.65 26.85 19.04
CA LYS A 322 -15.38 27.06 17.78
C LYS A 322 -14.79 26.29 16.60
N ALA A 323 -13.47 26.12 16.58
CA ALA A 323 -12.77 25.43 15.49
C ALA A 323 -12.87 23.89 15.58
N THR A 324 -13.00 23.33 16.80
CA THR A 324 -12.94 21.88 17.05
C THR A 324 -13.90 21.10 16.18
N SER A 325 -15.16 21.54 16.06
CA SER A 325 -16.16 20.82 15.26
C SER A 325 -15.75 20.71 13.79
N SER A 326 -15.40 21.82 13.16
CA SER A 326 -15.03 21.85 11.75
C SER A 326 -13.76 21.06 11.46
N ILE A 327 -12.76 21.09 12.39
CA ILE A 327 -11.53 20.31 12.28
C ILE A 327 -11.81 18.81 12.35
N VAL A 328 -12.60 18.38 13.34
CA VAL A 328 -12.94 16.96 13.49
C VAL A 328 -13.76 16.47 12.30
N ASP A 329 -14.76 17.24 11.87
CA ASP A 329 -15.63 16.88 10.73
C ASP A 329 -14.82 16.72 9.43
N GLY A 330 -13.90 17.64 9.11
CA GLY A 330 -13.05 17.57 7.94
C GLY A 330 -12.09 16.38 7.97
N ASN A 331 -11.51 16.09 9.13
CA ASN A 331 -10.61 14.97 9.29
C ASN A 331 -11.34 13.60 9.27
N VAL A 332 -12.56 13.51 9.75
CA VAL A 332 -13.38 12.29 9.66
C VAL A 332 -13.68 11.93 8.20
N THR A 333 -13.93 12.90 7.33
CA THR A 333 -14.13 12.61 5.89
C THR A 333 -12.88 12.05 5.24
N THR A 334 -11.70 12.54 5.59
CA THR A 334 -10.42 12.02 5.11
C THR A 334 -10.15 10.61 5.68
N LEU A 335 -10.51 10.34 6.94
CA LEU A 335 -10.41 8.99 7.53
C LEU A 335 -11.33 7.99 6.83
N ILE A 336 -12.54 8.39 6.43
CA ILE A 336 -13.44 7.55 5.63
C ILE A 336 -12.77 7.18 4.29
N ALA A 337 -12.18 8.15 3.60
CA ALA A 337 -11.44 7.90 2.36
C ALA A 337 -10.26 6.94 2.58
N ALA A 338 -9.47 7.17 3.62
CA ALA A 338 -8.34 6.31 3.98
C ALA A 338 -8.78 4.88 4.33
N LEU A 339 -9.89 4.72 5.06
CA LEU A 339 -10.44 3.40 5.40
C LEU A 339 -10.88 2.64 4.14
N VAL A 340 -11.58 3.30 3.21
CA VAL A 340 -11.99 2.69 1.95
C VAL A 340 -10.78 2.28 1.12
N LEU A 341 -9.74 3.15 1.05
CA LEU A 341 -8.48 2.83 0.39
C LEU A 341 -7.75 1.64 1.04
N TYR A 342 -7.80 1.52 2.36
CA TYR A 342 -7.20 0.40 3.08
C TYR A 342 -7.89 -0.93 2.78
N ILE A 343 -9.22 -0.92 2.63
CA ILE A 343 -10.03 -2.13 2.35
C ILE A 343 -9.86 -2.59 0.90
N PHE A 344 -9.89 -1.67 -0.07
CA PHE A 344 -9.87 -1.98 -1.50
C PHE A 344 -8.50 -1.81 -2.16
N GLY A 345 -7.56 -1.13 -1.51
CA GLY A 345 -6.22 -0.91 -2.02
C GLY A 345 -5.34 -2.15 -1.84
N THR A 346 -4.37 -2.30 -2.74
CA THR A 346 -3.36 -3.35 -2.71
C THR A 346 -1.96 -2.73 -2.65
N GLY A 347 -0.98 -3.47 -2.14
CA GLY A 347 0.43 -3.08 -2.14
C GLY A 347 0.68 -1.61 -1.73
N PRO A 348 1.33 -0.82 -2.61
CA PRO A 348 1.70 0.57 -2.31
C PRO A 348 0.53 1.50 -1.95
N VAL A 349 -0.68 1.25 -2.50
CA VAL A 349 -1.88 2.05 -2.19
C VAL A 349 -2.34 1.85 -0.76
N LYS A 350 -2.21 0.62 -0.24
CA LYS A 350 -2.52 0.30 1.16
C LYS A 350 -1.55 0.99 2.12
N GLY A 351 -0.26 1.04 1.77
CA GLY A 351 0.76 1.82 2.49
C GLY A 351 0.41 3.31 2.55
N PHE A 352 -0.01 3.90 1.42
CA PHE A 352 -0.51 5.28 1.38
C PHE A 352 -1.73 5.49 2.29
N ALA A 353 -2.72 4.60 2.23
CA ALA A 353 -3.93 4.69 3.05
C ALA A 353 -3.61 4.66 4.55
N THR A 354 -2.69 3.80 4.97
CA THR A 354 -2.25 3.64 6.35
C THR A 354 -1.53 4.91 6.84
N THR A 355 -0.56 5.41 6.08
CA THR A 355 0.18 6.64 6.44
C THR A 355 -0.73 7.86 6.46
N LEU A 356 -1.70 7.95 5.53
CA LEU A 356 -2.72 9.00 5.51
C LEU A 356 -3.61 8.94 6.76
N ALA A 357 -4.07 7.76 7.16
CA ALA A 357 -4.90 7.57 8.34
C ALA A 357 -4.15 7.95 9.63
N VAL A 358 -2.93 7.43 9.81
CA VAL A 358 -2.05 7.76 10.95
C VAL A 358 -1.77 9.26 10.99
N GLY A 359 -1.35 9.84 9.87
CA GLY A 359 -1.08 11.28 9.77
C GLY A 359 -2.30 12.12 10.14
N ASN A 360 -3.49 11.72 9.70
CA ASN A 360 -4.72 12.45 9.98
C ASN A 360 -5.13 12.38 11.46
N ILE A 361 -4.99 11.22 12.11
CA ILE A 361 -5.25 11.07 13.56
C ILE A 361 -4.27 11.92 14.36
N VAL A 362 -2.98 11.86 14.01
CA VAL A 362 -1.93 12.67 14.66
C VAL A 362 -2.18 14.17 14.45
N SER A 363 -2.68 14.56 13.26
CA SER A 363 -3.02 15.96 12.94
C SER A 363 -4.12 16.50 13.88
N ILE A 364 -5.19 15.73 14.11
CA ILE A 364 -6.25 16.11 15.06
C ILE A 364 -5.66 16.30 16.47
N PHE A 365 -4.84 15.35 16.91
CA PHE A 365 -4.23 15.40 18.23
C PHE A 365 -3.28 16.61 18.38
N THR A 366 -2.38 16.83 17.41
CA THR A 366 -1.42 17.93 17.48
C THR A 366 -2.10 19.29 17.38
N SER A 367 -3.09 19.45 16.49
CA SER A 367 -3.78 20.73 16.31
C SER A 367 -4.72 21.09 17.49
N LEU A 368 -5.42 20.11 18.09
CA LEU A 368 -6.38 20.39 19.15
C LEU A 368 -5.79 20.32 20.56
N VAL A 369 -4.77 19.49 20.79
CA VAL A 369 -4.19 19.26 22.12
C VAL A 369 -2.83 19.96 22.24
N ILE A 370 -1.86 19.59 21.41
CA ILE A 370 -0.48 20.08 21.53
C ILE A 370 -0.41 21.60 21.35
N THR A 371 -1.00 22.12 20.28
CA THR A 371 -0.97 23.58 20.02
C THR A 371 -1.70 24.35 21.12
N LYS A 372 -2.80 23.81 21.67
CA LYS A 372 -3.53 24.43 22.78
C LYS A 372 -2.68 24.52 24.04
N VAL A 373 -1.94 23.47 24.36
CA VAL A 373 -1.02 23.43 25.51
C VAL A 373 0.10 24.46 25.33
N ILE A 374 0.80 24.43 24.16
CA ILE A 374 1.89 25.37 23.88
C ILE A 374 1.39 26.82 23.90
N MET A 375 0.21 27.08 23.30
CA MET A 375 -0.38 28.42 23.28
C MET A 375 -0.67 28.95 24.69
N LYS A 376 -1.22 28.11 25.58
CA LYS A 376 -1.47 28.47 26.98
C LYS A 376 -0.17 28.69 27.75
N LEU A 377 0.85 27.87 27.51
CA LEU A 377 2.18 28.06 28.12
C LEU A 377 2.78 29.40 27.72
N LEU A 378 2.78 29.77 26.45
CA LEU A 378 3.29 31.06 25.98
C LEU A 378 2.52 32.26 26.56
N TYR A 379 1.19 32.15 26.68
CA TYR A 379 0.38 33.16 27.35
C TYR A 379 0.77 33.31 28.83
N ASN A 380 1.00 32.23 29.55
CA ASN A 380 1.41 32.24 30.95
C ASN A 380 2.83 32.76 31.14
N PHE A 381 3.73 32.56 30.17
CA PHE A 381 5.08 33.16 30.16
C PHE A 381 5.10 34.67 29.87
N GLY A 382 3.91 35.28 29.73
CA GLY A 382 3.79 36.73 29.62
C GLY A 382 3.55 37.28 28.21
N ILE A 383 3.38 36.45 27.19
CA ILE A 383 3.03 36.89 25.84
C ILE A 383 1.51 37.13 25.78
N ARG A 384 1.06 38.27 26.34
CA ARG A 384 -0.37 38.60 26.52
C ARG A 384 -0.90 39.68 25.60
N ASP A 385 -0.01 40.42 24.94
CA ASP A 385 -0.38 41.53 24.07
C ASP A 385 -1.00 41.01 22.76
N ALA A 386 -2.18 41.50 22.42
CA ALA A 386 -2.93 41.14 21.21
C ALA A 386 -2.14 41.34 19.92
N LYS A 387 -1.15 42.27 19.90
CA LYS A 387 -0.30 42.46 18.71
C LYS A 387 0.51 41.24 18.29
N TRP A 388 0.82 40.34 19.24
CA TRP A 388 1.56 39.13 18.99
C TRP A 388 0.72 38.01 18.37
N TYR A 389 -0.62 38.11 18.47
CA TYR A 389 -1.58 37.13 17.93
C TYR A 389 -2.11 37.48 16.53
N GLY A 390 -1.54 38.54 15.94
CA GLY A 390 -1.86 39.00 14.59
C GLY A 390 -2.88 40.15 14.60
N LYS A 391 -2.86 40.95 13.53
CA LYS A 391 -3.85 42.02 13.33
C LYS A 391 -5.12 41.45 12.76
N ASN A 392 -6.28 41.89 13.27
CA ASN A 392 -7.55 41.63 12.59
C ASN A 392 -7.54 42.40 11.26
N VAL A 393 -7.45 41.70 10.17
CA VAL A 393 -7.61 42.30 8.84
C VAL A 393 -9.07 42.20 8.50
N TYR A 394 -9.83 43.27 8.70
CA TYR A 394 -11.16 43.39 8.13
C TYR A 394 -11.02 43.29 6.59
N ARG A 395 -11.29 42.12 6.06
CA ARG A 395 -11.35 41.98 4.60
C ARG A 395 -12.70 42.50 4.12
N LYS A 396 -12.66 43.32 3.08
CA LYS A 396 -13.87 43.69 2.37
C LYS A 396 -14.53 42.40 1.82
N THR A 397 -15.79 42.17 2.10
CA THR A 397 -16.52 41.04 1.58
C THR A 397 -16.44 41.02 0.07
N LEU A 398 -15.91 39.95 -0.49
CA LEU A 398 -15.86 39.74 -1.94
C LEU A 398 -17.23 39.29 -2.41
N ASP A 399 -17.73 39.87 -3.50
CA ASP A 399 -18.98 39.42 -4.10
C ASP A 399 -18.73 38.20 -4.98
N VAL A 400 -18.50 37.05 -4.32
CA VAL A 400 -18.21 35.77 -4.97
C VAL A 400 -19.42 35.27 -5.77
N LEU A 401 -20.62 35.55 -5.28
CA LEU A 401 -21.84 35.09 -5.96
C LEU A 401 -22.11 35.83 -7.30
N SER A 402 -21.55 37.03 -7.51
CA SER A 402 -21.66 37.73 -8.78
C SER A 402 -20.94 37.00 -9.92
N ILE A 403 -19.81 36.33 -9.60
CA ILE A 403 -18.96 35.61 -10.57
C ILE A 403 -19.43 34.17 -10.83
N LYS A 404 -20.44 33.68 -10.10
CA LYS A 404 -20.89 32.25 -10.17
C LYS A 404 -21.20 31.76 -11.59
N LYS A 405 -21.79 32.63 -12.45
CA LYS A 405 -22.10 32.25 -13.84
C LYS A 405 -20.82 32.05 -14.65
N TRP A 406 -19.86 32.96 -14.54
CA TRP A 406 -18.60 32.87 -15.26
C TRP A 406 -17.74 31.71 -14.75
N ALA A 407 -17.73 31.45 -13.47
CA ALA A 407 -17.07 30.29 -12.88
C ALA A 407 -17.69 28.97 -13.38
N ALA A 408 -19.03 28.89 -13.40
CA ALA A 408 -19.74 27.71 -13.92
C ALA A 408 -19.47 27.50 -15.43
N ILE A 409 -19.44 28.58 -16.24
CA ILE A 409 -19.09 28.48 -17.66
C ILE A 409 -17.64 28.01 -17.81
N GLY A 410 -16.70 28.58 -17.07
CA GLY A 410 -15.29 28.17 -17.11
C GLY A 410 -15.10 26.70 -16.80
N SER A 411 -15.71 26.21 -15.71
CA SER A 411 -15.67 24.78 -15.35
C SER A 411 -16.32 23.90 -16.41
N ALA A 412 -17.49 24.31 -16.96
CA ALA A 412 -18.17 23.54 -17.98
C ALA A 412 -17.30 23.43 -19.26
N VAL A 413 -16.58 24.50 -19.63
CA VAL A 413 -15.64 24.49 -20.76
C VAL A 413 -14.49 23.52 -20.52
N VAL A 414 -13.90 23.51 -19.32
CA VAL A 414 -12.82 22.57 -18.97
C VAL A 414 -13.29 21.13 -19.04
N ILE A 415 -14.46 20.84 -18.45
CA ILE A 415 -15.02 19.48 -18.45
C ILE A 415 -15.39 19.06 -19.89
N ALA A 416 -16.02 19.96 -20.68
CA ALA A 416 -16.35 19.68 -22.07
C ALA A 416 -15.08 19.43 -22.90
N ALA A 417 -14.02 20.21 -22.73
CA ALA A 417 -12.75 20.01 -23.40
C ALA A 417 -12.15 18.62 -23.06
N GLY A 418 -12.22 18.20 -21.79
CA GLY A 418 -11.81 16.87 -21.37
C GLY A 418 -12.61 15.76 -22.06
N ILE A 419 -13.94 15.89 -22.10
CA ILE A 419 -14.83 14.93 -22.78
C ILE A 419 -14.54 14.87 -24.29
N ILE A 420 -14.34 16.03 -24.92
CA ILE A 420 -13.99 16.11 -26.35
C ILE A 420 -12.63 15.41 -26.58
N THR A 421 -11.63 15.66 -25.73
CA THR A 421 -10.32 15.00 -25.85
C THR A 421 -10.48 13.48 -25.75
N MET A 422 -11.25 12.97 -24.78
CA MET A 422 -11.53 11.53 -24.66
C MET A 422 -12.23 10.96 -25.90
N ALA A 423 -13.21 11.68 -26.46
CA ALA A 423 -13.93 11.27 -27.67
C ALA A 423 -13.02 11.26 -28.91
N VAL A 424 -12.17 12.29 -29.08
CA VAL A 424 -11.19 12.35 -30.16
C VAL A 424 -10.20 11.21 -30.08
N GLN A 425 -9.65 10.93 -28.91
CA GLN A 425 -8.74 9.81 -28.72
C GLN A 425 -9.41 8.46 -29.06
N ALA A 426 -10.64 8.25 -28.60
CA ALA A 426 -11.41 7.06 -28.95
C ALA A 426 -11.66 6.95 -30.47
N GLY A 427 -11.93 8.07 -31.15
CA GLY A 427 -12.11 8.11 -32.59
C GLY A 427 -10.84 7.84 -33.40
N LEU A 428 -9.67 8.11 -32.82
CA LEU A 428 -8.34 7.80 -33.40
C LEU A 428 -7.91 6.34 -33.12
N GLY A 429 -8.74 5.52 -32.49
CA GLY A 429 -8.40 4.15 -32.12
C GLY A 429 -7.60 4.04 -30.82
N ASN A 430 -7.32 5.15 -30.15
CA ASN A 430 -6.65 5.17 -28.86
C ASN A 430 -7.65 4.99 -27.70
N ARG A 431 -7.17 4.63 -26.51
CA ARG A 431 -8.00 4.63 -25.30
C ARG A 431 -8.33 6.06 -24.87
N ALA A 432 -9.57 6.28 -24.42
CA ALA A 432 -10.06 7.59 -23.97
C ALA A 432 -9.15 8.22 -22.90
N LEU A 433 -8.72 7.43 -21.91
CA LEU A 433 -7.71 7.77 -20.93
C LEU A 433 -6.45 6.92 -21.15
N ASN A 434 -5.31 7.41 -20.70
CA ASN A 434 -4.06 6.67 -20.72
C ASN A 434 -3.99 5.73 -19.50
N PHE A 435 -4.65 4.56 -19.60
CA PHE A 435 -4.64 3.59 -18.53
C PHE A 435 -3.26 2.95 -18.36
N SER A 436 -2.80 2.80 -17.11
CA SER A 436 -1.61 2.07 -16.74
C SER A 436 -1.81 0.55 -16.88
N LEU A 437 -0.72 -0.19 -16.72
CA LEU A 437 -0.71 -1.65 -16.81
C LEU A 437 -1.72 -2.31 -15.86
N GLU A 438 -1.85 -1.79 -14.65
CA GLU A 438 -2.77 -2.29 -13.61
C GLU A 438 -4.23 -2.33 -14.08
N PHE A 439 -4.62 -1.42 -14.97
CA PHE A 439 -5.97 -1.37 -15.53
C PHE A 439 -6.09 -2.05 -16.90
N VAL A 440 -4.98 -2.30 -17.58
CA VAL A 440 -4.99 -2.88 -18.93
C VAL A 440 -4.70 -4.36 -18.91
N GLY A 441 -3.81 -4.76 -18.04
CA GLY A 441 -3.13 -6.05 -18.09
C GLY A 441 -2.02 -6.07 -19.14
N GLY A 442 -1.18 -7.07 -19.10
CA GLY A 442 -0.04 -7.25 -19.98
C GLY A 442 1.28 -7.18 -19.23
N SER A 443 2.37 -6.98 -19.98
CA SER A 443 3.72 -6.85 -19.42
C SER A 443 4.37 -5.55 -19.88
N THR A 444 5.20 -4.95 -19.03
CA THR A 444 6.07 -3.82 -19.36
C THR A 444 7.48 -4.21 -18.99
N THR A 445 8.39 -4.26 -19.97
CA THR A 445 9.80 -4.51 -19.73
C THR A 445 10.57 -3.22 -20.01
N THR A 446 11.36 -2.77 -19.04
CA THR A 446 12.10 -1.51 -19.11
C THR A 446 13.60 -1.78 -19.09
N PHE A 447 14.28 -1.33 -20.14
CA PHE A 447 15.72 -1.39 -20.27
C PHE A 447 16.32 -0.01 -20.06
N THR A 448 17.40 0.08 -19.27
CA THR A 448 18.25 1.26 -19.21
C THR A 448 19.51 0.99 -20.03
N PHE A 449 19.55 1.53 -21.24
CA PHE A 449 20.66 1.30 -22.15
C PHE A 449 21.89 2.15 -21.77
N ASP A 450 23.06 1.77 -22.28
CA ASP A 450 24.31 2.52 -22.12
C ASP A 450 24.33 3.84 -22.92
N LYS A 451 23.52 3.92 -23.97
CA LYS A 451 23.36 5.11 -24.82
C LYS A 451 21.89 5.40 -25.12
N GLU A 452 21.64 6.61 -25.55
CA GLU A 452 20.30 7.02 -25.99
C GLU A 452 20.02 6.51 -27.40
N TYR A 453 18.84 5.89 -27.61
CA TYR A 453 18.32 5.48 -28.91
C TYR A 453 17.17 6.40 -29.32
N THR A 454 17.06 6.71 -30.60
CA THR A 454 15.92 7.44 -31.16
C THR A 454 14.70 6.52 -31.24
N ALA A 455 13.49 7.11 -31.33
CA ALA A 455 12.26 6.33 -31.47
C ALA A 455 12.26 5.47 -32.75
N GLU A 456 12.88 5.95 -33.82
CA GLU A 456 13.02 5.23 -35.09
C GLU A 456 14.00 4.05 -34.97
N GLU A 457 15.16 4.25 -34.31
CA GLU A 457 16.12 3.15 -34.05
C GLU A 457 15.50 2.05 -33.16
N ILE A 458 14.65 2.42 -32.21
CA ILE A 458 13.95 1.47 -31.34
C ILE A 458 12.94 0.66 -32.16
N GLU A 459 12.11 1.35 -32.99
CA GLU A 459 11.08 0.70 -33.82
C GLU A 459 11.70 -0.25 -34.86
N ASP A 460 12.78 0.18 -35.53
CA ASP A 460 13.38 -0.57 -36.62
C ASP A 460 14.30 -1.70 -36.16
N ASN A 461 14.97 -1.55 -35.01
CA ASN A 461 16.03 -2.48 -34.62
C ASN A 461 15.72 -3.26 -33.33
N ILE A 462 15.14 -2.64 -32.29
CA ILE A 462 14.93 -3.30 -30.99
C ILE A 462 13.61 -4.04 -30.95
N ILE A 463 12.52 -3.43 -31.41
CA ILE A 463 11.18 -4.05 -31.41
C ILE A 463 11.12 -5.36 -32.19
N PRO A 464 11.76 -5.50 -33.39
CA PRO A 464 11.79 -6.80 -34.07
C PRO A 464 12.46 -7.90 -33.25
N VAL A 465 13.53 -7.58 -32.49
CA VAL A 465 14.18 -8.55 -31.61
C VAL A 465 13.26 -9.02 -30.50
N ILE A 466 12.48 -8.11 -29.90
CA ILE A 466 11.50 -8.44 -28.87
C ILE A 466 10.39 -9.32 -29.44
N ARG A 467 9.86 -8.97 -30.62
CA ARG A 467 8.80 -9.73 -31.29
C ARG A 467 9.24 -11.16 -31.61
N ASP A 468 10.45 -11.30 -32.16
CA ASP A 468 11.01 -12.61 -32.54
C ASP A 468 11.30 -13.46 -31.30
N ALA A 469 11.86 -12.87 -30.24
CA ALA A 469 12.23 -13.59 -29.02
C ALA A 469 11.03 -14.16 -28.27
N ALA A 470 9.94 -13.41 -28.19
CA ALA A 470 8.74 -13.82 -27.44
C ALA A 470 7.64 -14.41 -28.33
N GLY A 471 7.76 -14.34 -29.67
CA GLY A 471 6.72 -14.79 -30.60
C GLY A 471 5.44 -13.93 -30.54
N ILE A 472 5.57 -12.62 -30.25
CA ILE A 472 4.45 -11.67 -30.10
C ILE A 472 4.41 -10.69 -31.28
N THR A 473 3.21 -10.14 -31.55
CA THR A 473 3.02 -9.19 -32.65
C THR A 473 2.94 -7.74 -32.20
N GLU A 474 2.37 -7.50 -31.02
CA GLU A 474 2.14 -6.15 -30.51
C GLU A 474 3.18 -5.77 -29.47
N VAL A 475 4.01 -4.78 -29.78
CA VAL A 475 4.96 -4.16 -28.87
C VAL A 475 4.84 -2.65 -29.02
N GLN A 476 4.60 -1.95 -27.92
CA GLN A 476 4.53 -0.50 -27.87
C GLN A 476 5.71 0.04 -27.09
N GLN A 477 6.49 0.93 -27.71
CA GLN A 477 7.58 1.61 -27.03
C GLN A 477 7.10 2.85 -26.28
N GLN A 478 7.68 3.08 -25.13
CA GLN A 478 7.54 4.33 -24.38
C GLN A 478 8.91 4.79 -23.91
N LYS A 479 9.41 5.86 -24.53
CA LYS A 479 10.69 6.46 -24.18
C LYS A 479 10.47 7.62 -23.21
N VAL A 480 11.30 7.72 -22.19
CA VAL A 480 11.39 8.90 -21.33
C VAL A 480 12.27 9.92 -22.05
N ALA A 481 11.79 11.17 -22.20
CA ALA A 481 12.54 12.23 -22.88
C ALA A 481 13.89 12.48 -22.16
N ASP A 482 14.94 12.68 -22.95
CA ASP A 482 16.31 12.93 -22.47
C ASP A 482 16.85 11.83 -21.53
N SER A 483 16.42 10.57 -21.74
CA SER A 483 16.79 9.40 -20.95
C SER A 483 17.23 8.24 -21.83
N THR A 484 18.14 7.42 -21.29
CA THR A 484 18.54 6.13 -21.90
C THR A 484 17.56 5.00 -21.57
N GLN A 485 16.50 5.30 -20.84
CA GLN A 485 15.49 4.34 -20.40
C GLN A 485 14.37 4.21 -21.43
N VAL A 486 14.06 2.97 -21.80
CA VAL A 486 12.99 2.64 -22.75
C VAL A 486 12.15 1.51 -22.19
N SER A 487 10.85 1.72 -22.10
CA SER A 487 9.87 0.72 -21.66
C SER A 487 9.12 0.15 -22.87
N PHE A 488 8.98 -1.17 -22.91
CA PHE A 488 8.26 -1.90 -23.95
C PHE A 488 7.01 -2.53 -23.32
N LYS A 489 5.84 -2.12 -23.79
CA LYS A 489 4.54 -2.68 -23.37
C LYS A 489 4.12 -3.76 -24.36
N THR A 490 3.74 -4.91 -23.81
CA THR A 490 3.31 -6.09 -24.56
C THR A 490 2.01 -6.66 -23.99
N SER A 491 1.47 -7.68 -24.63
CA SER A 491 0.50 -8.57 -24.01
C SER A 491 1.12 -9.29 -22.80
N ASP A 492 0.31 -10.03 -22.06
CA ASP A 492 0.77 -10.86 -20.95
C ASP A 492 1.84 -11.86 -21.43
N LEU A 493 2.99 -11.90 -20.74
CA LEU A 493 4.15 -12.71 -21.09
C LEU A 493 4.40 -13.78 -20.03
N SER A 494 4.65 -15.03 -20.47
CA SER A 494 5.15 -16.06 -19.56
C SER A 494 6.58 -15.75 -19.10
N LEU A 495 7.04 -16.46 -18.07
CA LEU A 495 8.40 -16.32 -17.55
C LEU A 495 9.45 -16.60 -18.63
N GLU A 496 9.24 -17.68 -19.42
CA GLU A 496 10.17 -18.06 -20.52
C GLU A 496 10.24 -16.98 -21.59
N GLN A 497 9.10 -16.33 -21.91
CA GLN A 497 9.05 -15.24 -22.89
C GLN A 497 9.78 -14.00 -22.37
N ARG A 498 9.64 -13.67 -21.08
CA ARG A 498 10.34 -12.56 -20.44
C ARG A 498 11.86 -12.78 -20.46
N GLU A 499 12.33 -13.97 -20.09
CA GLU A 499 13.76 -14.34 -20.15
C GLU A 499 14.30 -14.31 -21.60
N ALA A 500 13.51 -14.79 -22.56
CA ALA A 500 13.90 -14.77 -23.95
C ALA A 500 14.08 -13.32 -24.47
N ILE A 501 13.19 -12.41 -24.11
CA ILE A 501 13.30 -10.98 -24.44
C ILE A 501 14.55 -10.38 -23.80
N GLU A 502 14.74 -10.57 -22.50
CA GLU A 502 15.88 -10.04 -21.77
C GLU A 502 17.20 -10.51 -22.38
N ASN A 503 17.35 -11.81 -22.58
CA ASN A 503 18.55 -12.39 -23.16
C ASN A 503 18.80 -11.90 -24.60
N ALA A 504 17.75 -11.83 -25.43
CA ALA A 504 17.89 -11.41 -26.83
C ALA A 504 18.24 -9.92 -26.97
N VAL A 505 17.67 -9.07 -26.13
CA VAL A 505 17.92 -7.63 -26.16
C VAL A 505 19.30 -7.33 -25.57
N THR A 506 19.65 -7.85 -24.39
CA THR A 506 20.93 -7.58 -23.72
C THR A 506 22.13 -8.14 -24.50
N ALA A 507 21.95 -9.23 -25.26
CA ALA A 507 23.00 -9.77 -26.13
C ALA A 507 23.37 -8.84 -27.31
N LYS A 508 22.44 -8.00 -27.78
CA LYS A 508 22.64 -7.10 -28.94
C LYS A 508 22.82 -5.64 -28.56
N TYR A 509 22.18 -5.23 -27.45
CA TYR A 509 22.13 -3.84 -27.03
C TYR A 509 22.59 -3.74 -25.58
N PRO A 510 23.79 -3.21 -25.32
CA PRO A 510 24.34 -3.10 -23.98
C PRO A 510 23.45 -2.26 -23.08
N ILE A 511 23.18 -2.77 -21.89
CA ILE A 511 22.51 -2.03 -20.80
C ILE A 511 23.57 -1.31 -19.97
N LYS A 512 23.17 -0.23 -19.33
CA LYS A 512 24.04 0.57 -18.48
C LYS A 512 24.50 -0.24 -17.27
N ASP A 513 25.81 -0.24 -17.01
CA ASP A 513 26.41 -0.95 -15.88
C ASP A 513 25.71 -0.63 -14.56
N GLY A 514 25.42 -1.68 -13.78
CA GLY A 514 24.77 -1.58 -12.49
C GLY A 514 23.25 -1.32 -12.56
N THR A 515 22.62 -1.42 -13.74
CA THR A 515 21.15 -1.42 -13.87
C THR A 515 20.63 -2.84 -14.12
N ILE A 516 19.43 -3.09 -13.66
CA ILE A 516 18.69 -4.34 -13.93
C ILE A 516 17.59 -4.07 -14.96
N VAL A 517 17.13 -5.14 -15.62
CA VAL A 517 15.93 -5.08 -16.45
C VAL A 517 14.72 -5.10 -15.53
N GLU A 518 13.94 -4.02 -15.54
CA GLU A 518 12.73 -3.92 -14.74
C GLU A 518 11.57 -4.53 -15.52
N THR A 519 10.80 -5.40 -14.87
CA THR A 519 9.62 -6.01 -15.49
C THR A 519 8.43 -5.91 -14.55
N ASP A 520 7.31 -5.46 -15.11
CA ASP A 520 6.02 -5.39 -14.44
C ASP A 520 5.01 -6.17 -15.28
N THR A 521 4.43 -7.22 -14.71
CA THR A 521 3.46 -8.10 -15.39
C THR A 521 2.19 -8.21 -14.56
N ILE A 522 1.06 -8.01 -15.22
CA ILE A 522 -0.27 -8.09 -14.58
C ILE A 522 -1.20 -8.84 -15.51
N SER A 523 -1.76 -9.94 -15.03
CA SER A 523 -2.73 -10.71 -15.80
C SER A 523 -4.04 -9.94 -16.03
N SER A 524 -4.76 -10.29 -17.09
CA SER A 524 -6.03 -9.68 -17.44
C SER A 524 -7.10 -9.89 -16.36
N SER A 525 -7.05 -10.98 -15.61
CA SER A 525 -7.98 -11.29 -14.51
C SER A 525 -7.78 -10.34 -13.33
N VAL A 526 -6.53 -10.06 -12.94
CA VAL A 526 -6.18 -9.09 -11.89
C VAL A 526 -6.59 -7.69 -12.32
N SER A 527 -6.26 -7.29 -13.55
CA SER A 527 -6.65 -5.99 -14.10
C SER A 527 -8.17 -5.75 -14.06
N ALA A 528 -8.98 -6.77 -14.38
CA ALA A 528 -10.45 -6.67 -14.27
C ALA A 528 -10.91 -6.48 -12.82
N THR A 529 -10.29 -7.19 -11.87
CA THR A 529 -10.57 -7.06 -10.43
C THR A 529 -10.19 -5.66 -9.93
N VAL A 530 -8.99 -5.19 -10.24
CA VAL A 530 -8.51 -3.85 -9.85
C VAL A 530 -9.43 -2.75 -10.39
N LYS A 531 -9.90 -2.85 -11.64
CA LYS A 531 -10.90 -1.90 -12.18
C LYS A 531 -12.20 -1.89 -11.39
N ARG A 532 -12.74 -3.08 -11.11
CA ARG A 532 -13.98 -3.21 -10.35
C ARG A 532 -13.85 -2.60 -8.96
N ASP A 533 -12.77 -2.94 -8.26
CA ASP A 533 -12.52 -2.50 -6.89
C ASP A 533 -12.24 -0.98 -6.83
N ALA A 534 -11.57 -0.43 -7.83
CA ALA A 534 -11.39 1.02 -8.00
C ALA A 534 -12.73 1.76 -8.14
N ILE A 535 -13.65 1.26 -8.97
CA ILE A 535 -14.98 1.87 -9.15
C ILE A 535 -15.80 1.73 -7.86
N LEU A 536 -15.81 0.54 -7.25
CA LEU A 536 -16.53 0.29 -6.01
C LEU A 536 -16.02 1.17 -4.86
N SER A 537 -14.71 1.36 -4.74
CA SER A 537 -14.12 2.21 -3.70
C SER A 537 -14.57 3.67 -3.81
N VAL A 538 -14.58 4.23 -5.02
CA VAL A 538 -15.05 5.61 -5.25
C VAL A 538 -16.53 5.76 -4.94
N ILE A 539 -17.37 4.82 -5.38
CA ILE A 539 -18.80 4.81 -5.10
C ILE A 539 -19.06 4.70 -3.59
N LEU A 540 -18.42 3.73 -2.94
CA LEU A 540 -18.61 3.51 -1.51
C LEU A 540 -18.15 4.70 -0.67
N ALA A 541 -16.98 5.26 -0.96
CA ALA A 541 -16.49 6.46 -0.28
C ALA A 541 -17.47 7.63 -0.44
N THR A 542 -17.97 7.86 -1.66
CA THR A 542 -18.94 8.92 -1.92
C THR A 542 -20.23 8.73 -1.14
N ILE A 543 -20.75 7.49 -1.08
CA ILE A 543 -21.96 7.16 -0.30
C ILE A 543 -21.71 7.36 1.20
N CYS A 544 -20.60 6.86 1.75
CA CYS A 544 -20.25 7.03 3.15
C CYS A 544 -20.14 8.52 3.54
N MET A 545 -19.52 9.32 2.68
CA MET A 545 -19.41 10.76 2.89
C MET A 545 -20.76 11.48 2.80
N LEU A 546 -21.61 11.10 1.85
CA LEU A 546 -22.98 11.65 1.75
C LEU A 546 -23.77 11.36 3.03
N ILE A 547 -23.70 10.12 3.52
CA ILE A 547 -24.37 9.73 4.78
C ILE A 547 -23.80 10.54 5.94
N TYR A 548 -22.47 10.66 6.04
CA TYR A 548 -21.81 11.43 7.08
C TYR A 548 -22.26 12.90 7.08
N ILE A 549 -22.26 13.56 5.93
CA ILE A 549 -22.66 14.97 5.78
C ILE A 549 -24.14 15.12 6.12
N PHE A 550 -24.99 14.20 5.66
CA PHE A 550 -26.43 14.23 5.97
C PHE A 550 -26.68 14.12 7.49
N VAL A 551 -26.03 13.18 8.16
CA VAL A 551 -26.15 13.02 9.62
C VAL A 551 -25.63 14.26 10.35
N ARG A 552 -24.53 14.84 9.88
CA ARG A 552 -23.86 15.99 10.49
C ARG A 552 -24.68 17.28 10.37
N PHE A 553 -25.19 17.57 9.19
CA PHE A 553 -25.96 18.81 8.92
C PHE A 553 -27.47 18.64 9.11
N ARG A 554 -27.98 17.41 9.08
CA ARG A 554 -29.41 17.08 9.19
C ARG A 554 -30.27 17.80 8.14
N ASP A 555 -29.69 18.11 6.99
CA ASP A 555 -30.36 18.72 5.86
C ASP A 555 -29.81 18.13 4.55
N ILE A 556 -30.68 17.50 3.79
CA ILE A 556 -30.34 16.85 2.52
C ILE A 556 -29.80 17.83 1.47
N ARG A 557 -30.18 19.12 1.55
CA ARG A 557 -29.74 20.15 0.59
C ARG A 557 -28.23 20.40 0.71
N PHE A 558 -27.70 20.46 1.95
CA PHE A 558 -26.26 20.58 2.19
C PHE A 558 -25.52 19.35 1.71
N ALA A 559 -26.06 18.15 1.98
CA ALA A 559 -25.44 16.90 1.55
C ALA A 559 -25.38 16.79 0.01
N LEU A 560 -26.49 17.08 -0.68
CA LEU A 560 -26.52 17.06 -2.14
C LEU A 560 -25.60 18.12 -2.76
N ALA A 561 -25.57 19.33 -2.19
CA ALA A 561 -24.68 20.39 -2.68
C ALA A 561 -23.20 20.02 -2.53
N ALA A 562 -22.81 19.39 -1.42
CA ALA A 562 -21.46 18.90 -1.21
C ALA A 562 -21.08 17.80 -2.21
N VAL A 563 -21.97 16.83 -2.47
CA VAL A 563 -21.73 15.76 -3.44
C VAL A 563 -21.65 16.29 -4.87
N LEU A 564 -22.47 17.27 -5.23
CA LEU A 564 -22.39 17.92 -6.54
C LEU A 564 -21.07 18.69 -6.72
N ALA A 565 -20.61 19.39 -5.69
CA ALA A 565 -19.30 20.06 -5.71
C ALA A 565 -18.17 19.04 -5.86
N LEU A 566 -18.24 17.93 -5.13
CA LEU A 566 -17.30 16.84 -5.21
C LEU A 566 -17.25 16.20 -6.61
N LEU A 567 -18.41 15.89 -7.18
CA LEU A 567 -18.51 15.34 -8.54
C LEU A 567 -17.90 16.30 -9.58
N HIS A 568 -18.15 17.59 -9.41
CA HIS A 568 -17.52 18.63 -10.24
C HIS A 568 -16.00 18.56 -10.16
N ASP A 569 -15.42 18.52 -8.95
CA ASP A 569 -13.96 18.48 -8.75
C ASP A 569 -13.34 17.21 -9.36
N VAL A 570 -13.98 16.07 -9.17
CA VAL A 570 -13.59 14.79 -9.79
C VAL A 570 -13.59 14.91 -11.31
N LEU A 571 -14.65 15.48 -11.92
CA LEU A 571 -14.74 15.64 -13.37
C LEU A 571 -13.66 16.58 -13.93
N VAL A 572 -13.32 17.65 -13.22
CA VAL A 572 -12.24 18.57 -13.62
C VAL A 572 -10.90 17.85 -13.59
N VAL A 573 -10.61 17.03 -12.57
CA VAL A 573 -9.37 16.25 -12.50
C VAL A 573 -9.30 15.21 -13.62
N ILE A 574 -10.39 14.49 -13.89
CA ILE A 574 -10.46 13.54 -15.01
C ILE A 574 -10.23 14.25 -16.35
N ALA A 575 -10.82 15.44 -16.54
CA ALA A 575 -10.60 16.24 -17.75
C ALA A 575 -9.14 16.63 -17.92
N PHE A 576 -8.47 17.02 -16.84
CA PHE A 576 -7.03 17.33 -16.86
C PHE A 576 -6.18 16.10 -17.20
N TYR A 577 -6.47 14.94 -16.62
CA TYR A 577 -5.79 13.67 -16.92
C TYR A 577 -5.99 13.26 -18.39
N ALA A 578 -7.19 13.43 -18.93
CA ALA A 578 -7.48 13.18 -20.34
C ALA A 578 -6.65 14.08 -21.25
N PHE A 579 -6.57 15.37 -20.92
CA PHE A 579 -5.84 16.37 -21.71
C PHE A 579 -4.32 16.16 -21.63
N ALA A 580 -3.76 15.99 -20.42
CA ALA A 580 -2.34 15.85 -20.19
C ALA A 580 -1.81 14.42 -20.50
N ARG A 581 -2.71 13.45 -20.80
CA ARG A 581 -2.38 12.03 -21.05
C ARG A 581 -1.58 11.39 -19.93
N ILE A 582 -1.78 11.83 -18.68
CA ILE A 582 -1.14 11.25 -17.50
C ILE A 582 -1.66 9.83 -17.31
N PRO A 583 -0.79 8.85 -16.96
CA PRO A 583 -1.23 7.47 -16.70
C PRO A 583 -2.25 7.39 -15.55
N VAL A 584 -3.32 6.62 -15.77
CA VAL A 584 -4.39 6.36 -14.81
C VAL A 584 -4.18 4.94 -14.26
N GLY A 585 -3.68 4.85 -13.03
CA GLY A 585 -3.43 3.59 -12.32
C GLY A 585 -4.05 3.56 -10.92
N THR A 586 -3.65 2.60 -10.10
CA THR A 586 -4.11 2.46 -8.71
C THR A 586 -3.76 3.69 -7.87
N THR A 587 -2.59 4.29 -8.09
CA THR A 587 -2.18 5.55 -7.45
C THR A 587 -3.13 6.71 -7.81
N PHE A 588 -3.66 6.77 -9.04
CA PHE A 588 -4.68 7.75 -9.42
C PHE A 588 -5.94 7.60 -8.55
N ILE A 589 -6.39 6.37 -8.27
CA ILE A 589 -7.56 6.13 -7.43
C ILE A 589 -7.29 6.63 -5.99
N ALA A 590 -6.09 6.38 -5.46
CA ALA A 590 -5.69 6.91 -4.16
C ALA A 590 -5.74 8.44 -4.12
N CYS A 591 -5.20 9.11 -5.15
CA CYS A 591 -5.26 10.56 -5.30
C CYS A 591 -6.72 11.06 -5.41
N MET A 592 -7.56 10.38 -6.20
CA MET A 592 -8.97 10.75 -6.37
C MET A 592 -9.75 10.66 -5.05
N LEU A 593 -9.59 9.58 -4.28
CA LEU A 593 -10.24 9.43 -2.98
C LEU A 593 -9.71 10.45 -1.96
N THR A 594 -8.44 10.81 -2.04
CA THR A 594 -7.87 11.88 -1.21
C THR A 594 -8.47 13.24 -1.58
N ILE A 595 -8.58 13.57 -2.87
CA ILE A 595 -9.22 14.81 -3.35
C ILE A 595 -10.67 14.84 -2.88
N VAL A 596 -11.39 13.73 -2.98
CA VAL A 596 -12.77 13.56 -2.50
C VAL A 596 -12.85 13.88 -0.99
N GLY A 597 -11.97 13.31 -0.17
CA GLY A 597 -11.92 13.57 1.27
C GLY A 597 -11.55 15.01 1.62
N TYR A 598 -10.61 15.60 0.89
CA TYR A 598 -10.09 16.93 1.17
C TYR A 598 -11.02 18.04 0.63
N SER A 599 -11.60 17.89 -0.55
CA SER A 599 -12.54 18.87 -1.13
C SER A 599 -13.77 19.07 -0.23
N ILE A 600 -14.28 17.99 0.35
CA ILE A 600 -15.40 18.07 1.29
C ILE A 600 -15.03 18.87 2.54
N ASN A 601 -13.78 18.82 3.02
CA ASN A 601 -13.34 19.59 4.19
C ASN A 601 -13.57 21.10 3.97
N GLY A 602 -13.13 21.65 2.83
CA GLY A 602 -13.38 23.05 2.48
C GLY A 602 -14.89 23.38 2.42
N THR A 603 -15.68 22.49 1.84
CA THR A 603 -17.15 22.64 1.75
C THR A 603 -17.80 22.65 3.13
N ILE A 604 -17.39 21.76 4.04
CA ILE A 604 -17.89 21.69 5.42
C ILE A 604 -17.60 22.99 6.18
N ILE A 605 -16.40 23.54 6.05
CA ILE A 605 -16.02 24.80 6.72
C ILE A 605 -16.93 25.94 6.27
N ILE A 606 -17.18 26.07 4.96
CA ILE A 606 -18.07 27.08 4.41
C ILE A 606 -19.51 26.85 4.91
N PHE A 607 -20.01 25.63 4.90
CA PHE A 607 -21.34 25.30 5.34
C PHE A 607 -21.54 25.54 6.83
N ASP A 608 -20.56 25.20 7.67
CA ASP A 608 -20.59 25.50 9.10
C ASP A 608 -20.67 27.03 9.33
N ARG A 609 -19.93 27.82 8.56
CA ARG A 609 -19.97 29.28 8.66
C ARG A 609 -21.32 29.87 8.23
N ILE A 610 -21.85 29.38 7.10
CA ILE A 610 -23.20 29.78 6.64
C ILE A 610 -24.23 29.44 7.72
N ARG A 611 -24.18 28.24 8.32
CA ARG A 611 -25.11 27.80 9.34
C ARG A 611 -24.96 28.62 10.63
N GLU A 612 -23.74 28.98 11.05
CA GLU A 612 -23.49 29.85 12.20
C GLU A 612 -24.15 31.22 11.99
N GLN A 613 -23.98 31.83 10.81
CA GLN A 613 -24.57 33.13 10.50
C GLN A 613 -26.10 33.06 10.32
N LEU A 614 -26.63 31.96 9.77
CA LEU A 614 -28.09 31.76 9.66
C LEU A 614 -28.79 31.69 11.00
N LYS A 615 -28.15 31.21 12.07
CA LYS A 615 -28.73 31.19 13.43
C LYS A 615 -28.95 32.60 14.01
N THR A 616 -28.17 33.57 13.56
CA THR A 616 -28.28 34.97 13.99
C THR A 616 -29.03 35.85 12.98
N ALA A 617 -29.39 35.28 11.83
CA ALA A 617 -30.13 35.96 10.79
C ALA A 617 -31.56 36.26 11.17
N ASN A 618 -32.08 37.42 10.77
CA ASN A 618 -33.46 37.83 10.92
C ASN A 618 -34.14 38.00 9.54
N SER A 619 -35.44 38.28 9.52
CA SER A 619 -36.24 38.40 8.29
C SER A 619 -35.75 39.47 7.31
N LYS A 620 -34.87 40.38 7.72
CA LYS A 620 -34.28 41.45 6.88
C LYS A 620 -32.89 41.12 6.38
N THR A 621 -32.29 39.99 6.78
CA THR A 621 -30.95 39.61 6.40
C THR A 621 -30.90 39.22 4.91
N ASN A 622 -30.00 39.85 4.16
CA ASN A 622 -29.76 39.52 2.77
C ASN A 622 -28.95 38.22 2.68
N ILE A 623 -29.55 37.14 2.21
CA ILE A 623 -28.94 35.81 2.09
C ILE A 623 -27.69 35.85 1.20
N THR A 624 -27.70 36.63 0.11
CA THR A 624 -26.54 36.77 -0.80
C THR A 624 -25.33 37.35 -0.08
N GLU A 625 -25.55 38.40 0.72
CA GLU A 625 -24.50 39.05 1.50
C GLU A 625 -24.00 38.14 2.62
N LEU A 626 -24.90 37.39 3.28
CA LEU A 626 -24.55 36.39 4.28
C LEU A 626 -23.65 35.30 3.70
N VAL A 627 -24.01 34.75 2.53
CA VAL A 627 -23.20 33.72 1.87
C VAL A 627 -21.84 34.28 1.43
N ASN A 628 -21.79 35.48 0.81
CA ASN A 628 -20.55 36.13 0.42
C ASN A 628 -19.62 36.35 1.63
N SER A 629 -20.17 36.81 2.76
CA SER A 629 -19.40 37.00 4.01
C SER A 629 -18.94 35.69 4.65
N SER A 630 -19.66 34.59 4.41
CA SER A 630 -19.30 33.26 4.91
C SER A 630 -18.15 32.63 4.10
N ILE A 631 -18.04 32.95 2.80
CA ILE A 631 -16.99 32.47 1.91
C ILE A 631 -15.71 33.30 2.05
N THR A 632 -15.85 34.62 2.29
CA THR A 632 -14.72 35.57 2.44
C THR A 632 -14.11 35.51 3.85
#